data_f552c761e82d3aa439fed0b85b5429f3
#
_entry.id   f552c761e82d3aa439fed0b85b5429f3
#
_cell.length_a   1.000
_cell.length_b   1.000
_cell.length_c   1.000
_cell.angle_alpha   90.00
_cell.angle_beta   90.00
_cell.angle_gamma   90.00
#
_symmetry.space_group_name_H-M   'P 1'
#
loop_
_entity.id
_entity.type
_entity.pdbx_description
1 polymer ?
#
loop_
_entity_poly.entity_id
_entity_poly.type
_entity_poly.pdbx_seq_one_letter_code
_entity_poly.pdbx_strand_id
1 'polypeptide(L)'
;MHELAGATIGRTFNQYADGARAPLLCERLERYLDERTEAPILLVGEAPGYRGARVSGIPFTSERQLTGTGPAEATASIVQRVLVELGLADDILLWNLVPTHPGTDSSNRRPTRGEIEAGMPFLRELARGRYVIPVGRIAHSVVGGEYVRHPSHGGAKAFGRGLRLHAADACHRTERRRKRRSVR
;
A
#
# COMPACT_ATOMS: atom_id res chain seq x y z
N MET A 1 -9.78 -11.86 0.11
CA MET A 1 -10.14 -11.16 1.39
C MET A 1 -10.37 -12.10 2.56
N HIS A 2 -11.06 -13.23 2.42
CA HIS A 2 -11.31 -14.17 3.55
C HIS A 2 -10.04 -14.55 4.32
N GLU A 3 -8.93 -14.81 3.62
CA GLU A 3 -7.67 -15.16 4.26
C GLU A 3 -7.10 -14.01 5.12
N LEU A 4 -7.19 -12.77 4.65
CA LEU A 4 -6.71 -11.62 5.41
C LEU A 4 -7.60 -11.32 6.63
N ALA A 5 -8.92 -11.39 6.47
CA ALA A 5 -9.85 -11.23 7.57
C ALA A 5 -9.67 -12.32 8.64
N GLY A 6 -9.37 -13.57 8.24
CA GLY A 6 -9.07 -14.66 9.16
C GLY A 6 -7.65 -14.69 9.73
N ALA A 7 -6.74 -13.80 9.26
CA ALA A 7 -5.35 -13.85 9.64
C ALA A 7 -5.06 -13.22 11.01
N THR A 8 -4.24 -13.91 11.80
CA THR A 8 -3.63 -13.36 13.02
C THR A 8 -2.20 -12.94 12.72
N ILE A 9 -1.94 -11.63 12.68
CA ILE A 9 -0.63 -11.06 12.39
C ILE A 9 -0.03 -10.47 13.68
N GLY A 10 0.57 -11.32 14.48
CA GLY A 10 1.16 -10.94 15.75
C GLY A 10 0.18 -10.24 16.69
N ARG A 11 0.57 -9.06 17.22
CA ARG A 11 -0.27 -8.24 18.09
C ARG A 11 -0.86 -7.03 17.36
N THR A 12 -1.14 -7.15 16.07
CA THR A 12 -1.77 -6.07 15.31
C THR A 12 -3.29 -6.12 15.46
N PHE A 13 -3.93 -4.97 15.33
CA PHE A 13 -5.38 -4.88 15.18
C PHE A 13 -5.73 -5.20 13.73
N ASN A 14 -6.54 -6.24 13.51
CA ASN A 14 -7.01 -6.59 12.18
C ASN A 14 -8.29 -5.83 11.87
N GLN A 15 -8.17 -4.69 11.21
CA GLN A 15 -9.31 -3.85 10.84
C GLN A 15 -10.32 -4.53 9.90
N TYR A 16 -9.95 -5.66 9.32
CA TYR A 16 -10.82 -6.45 8.43
C TYR A 16 -11.56 -7.59 9.16
N ALA A 17 -11.21 -7.83 10.43
CA ALA A 17 -11.86 -8.81 11.30
C ALA A 17 -12.50 -8.16 12.51
N ASP A 18 -11.84 -7.16 13.09
CA ASP A 18 -12.16 -6.60 14.38
C ASP A 18 -12.99 -5.31 14.27
N GLY A 19 -14.01 -5.21 15.11
CA GLY A 19 -14.84 -4.02 15.24
C GLY A 19 -16.01 -3.95 14.24
N ALA A 20 -16.95 -3.05 14.53
CA ALA A 20 -18.21 -2.91 13.80
C ALA A 20 -18.05 -2.51 12.32
N ARG A 21 -16.89 -1.98 11.94
CA ARG A 21 -16.61 -1.53 10.56
C ARG A 21 -15.95 -2.62 9.69
N ALA A 22 -15.56 -3.75 10.24
CA ALA A 22 -14.83 -4.78 9.50
C ALA A 22 -15.50 -5.20 8.18
N PRO A 23 -16.84 -5.44 8.11
CA PRO A 23 -17.48 -5.78 6.84
C PRO A 23 -17.33 -4.68 5.77
N LEU A 24 -17.49 -3.42 6.14
CA LEU A 24 -17.31 -2.28 5.24
C LEU A 24 -15.86 -2.18 4.73
N LEU A 25 -14.89 -2.40 5.63
CA LEU A 25 -13.47 -2.30 5.27
C LEU A 25 -13.03 -3.46 4.38
N CYS A 26 -13.58 -4.66 4.57
CA CYS A 26 -13.43 -5.78 3.65
C CYS A 26 -13.95 -5.44 2.26
N GLU A 27 -15.20 -5.00 2.16
CA GLU A 27 -15.83 -4.61 0.88
C GLU A 27 -15.01 -3.54 0.14
N ARG A 28 -14.54 -2.51 0.87
CA ARG A 28 -13.71 -1.45 0.29
C ARG A 28 -12.39 -1.96 -0.25
N LEU A 29 -11.71 -2.84 0.51
CA LEU A 29 -10.43 -3.40 0.07
C LEU A 29 -10.63 -4.35 -1.11
N GLU A 30 -11.66 -5.19 -1.12
CA GLU A 30 -11.99 -6.07 -2.24
C GLU A 30 -12.20 -5.26 -3.51
N ARG A 31 -13.07 -4.27 -3.48
CA ARG A 31 -13.33 -3.39 -4.62
C ARG A 31 -12.05 -2.70 -5.11
N TYR A 32 -11.26 -2.17 -4.18
CA TYR A 32 -9.99 -1.51 -4.51
C TYR A 32 -8.99 -2.47 -5.18
N LEU A 33 -8.88 -3.72 -4.72
CA LEU A 33 -8.01 -4.74 -5.32
C LEU A 33 -8.49 -5.14 -6.71
N ASP A 34 -9.80 -5.30 -6.90
CA ASP A 34 -10.42 -5.62 -8.19
C ASP A 34 -10.17 -4.51 -9.21
N GLU A 35 -10.37 -3.24 -8.83
CA GLU A 35 -10.10 -2.07 -9.67
C GLU A 35 -8.63 -1.94 -10.06
N ARG A 36 -7.71 -2.53 -9.31
CA ARG A 36 -6.24 -2.46 -9.50
C ARG A 36 -5.62 -3.79 -9.92
N THR A 37 -6.44 -4.75 -10.36
CA THR A 37 -5.95 -6.09 -10.77
C THR A 37 -4.87 -5.99 -11.84
N GLU A 38 -5.04 -5.12 -12.82
CA GLU A 38 -4.11 -4.92 -13.95
C GLU A 38 -3.02 -3.87 -13.67
N ALA A 39 -3.00 -3.24 -12.50
CA ALA A 39 -2.00 -2.24 -12.15
C ALA A 39 -0.58 -2.83 -12.22
N PRO A 40 0.33 -2.28 -13.05
CA PRO A 40 1.64 -2.85 -13.28
C PRO A 40 2.64 -2.62 -12.14
N ILE A 41 2.33 -1.69 -11.25
CA ILE A 41 3.22 -1.27 -10.15
C ILE A 41 2.57 -1.60 -8.81
N LEU A 42 3.35 -2.14 -7.87
CA LEU A 42 2.98 -2.31 -6.47
C LEU A 42 3.81 -1.37 -5.60
N LEU A 43 3.17 -0.36 -5.01
CA LEU A 43 3.79 0.56 -4.07
C LEU A 43 3.63 0.04 -2.63
N VAL A 44 4.74 -0.27 -1.95
CA VAL A 44 4.72 -0.97 -0.67
C VAL A 44 5.17 -0.06 0.47
N GLY A 45 4.28 0.18 1.42
CA GLY A 45 4.59 0.86 2.69
C GLY A 45 4.88 -0.10 3.83
N GLU A 46 4.98 0.45 5.03
CA GLU A 46 5.30 -0.32 6.24
C GLU A 46 4.05 -1.00 6.82
N ALA A 47 3.04 -0.22 7.19
CA ALA A 47 1.81 -0.70 7.84
C ALA A 47 0.72 0.39 7.83
N PRO A 48 -0.56 0.03 8.07
CA PRO A 48 -1.65 0.97 8.21
C PRO A 48 -1.43 1.96 9.37
N GLY A 49 -1.59 3.26 9.10
CA GLY A 49 -1.61 4.28 10.15
C GLY A 49 -2.95 4.30 10.89
N TYR A 50 -2.92 4.70 12.20
CA TYR A 50 -4.12 4.74 13.05
C TYR A 50 -5.19 5.73 12.56
N ARG A 51 -4.82 6.77 11.81
CA ARG A 51 -5.73 7.74 11.16
C ARG A 51 -5.91 7.51 9.66
N GLY A 52 -5.20 6.56 9.09
CA GLY A 52 -5.21 6.19 7.67
C GLY A 52 -5.93 4.87 7.42
N ALA A 53 -5.20 3.91 6.87
CA ALA A 53 -5.76 2.64 6.42
C ALA A 53 -6.41 1.78 7.51
N ARG A 54 -6.04 1.96 8.80
CA ARG A 54 -6.79 1.34 9.92
C ARG A 54 -8.27 1.73 9.92
N VAL A 55 -8.60 2.96 9.50
CA VAL A 55 -9.96 3.49 9.49
C VAL A 55 -10.63 3.37 8.13
N SER A 56 -9.90 3.60 7.06
CA SER A 56 -10.41 3.58 5.69
C SER A 56 -10.52 2.17 5.09
N GLY A 57 -9.65 1.25 5.51
CA GLY A 57 -9.48 -0.09 4.94
C GLY A 57 -8.59 -0.12 3.69
N ILE A 58 -8.19 1.02 3.13
CA ILE A 58 -7.37 1.08 1.91
C ILE A 58 -5.98 1.63 2.23
N PRO A 59 -4.90 0.93 1.83
CA PRO A 59 -3.52 1.39 2.05
C PRO A 59 -3.28 2.80 1.51
N PHE A 60 -2.51 3.61 2.24
CA PHE A 60 -2.21 5.00 1.90
C PHE A 60 -3.42 5.89 1.58
N THR A 61 -4.58 5.56 2.18
CA THR A 61 -5.81 6.30 1.97
C THR A 61 -6.47 6.60 3.33
N SER A 62 -6.94 7.82 3.51
CA SER A 62 -7.67 8.26 4.71
C SER A 62 -9.17 8.19 4.50
N GLU A 63 -9.94 8.07 5.57
CA GLU A 63 -11.41 8.12 5.53
C GLU A 63 -11.91 9.39 4.83
N ARG A 64 -11.30 10.54 5.15
CA ARG A 64 -11.67 11.82 4.52
C ARG A 64 -11.52 11.83 3.01
N GLN A 65 -10.57 11.09 2.45
CA GLN A 65 -10.39 10.99 1.00
C GLN A 65 -11.47 10.16 0.31
N LEU A 66 -12.07 9.22 1.04
CA LEU A 66 -13.14 8.36 0.52
C LEU A 66 -14.53 8.98 0.69
N THR A 67 -14.76 9.70 1.79
CA THR A 67 -16.11 10.14 2.20
C THR A 67 -16.27 11.65 2.31
N GLY A 68 -15.18 12.42 2.15
CA GLY A 68 -15.17 13.87 2.40
C GLY A 68 -15.08 14.26 3.88
N THR A 69 -15.24 13.30 4.81
CA THR A 69 -15.29 13.53 6.26
C THR A 69 -14.41 12.56 7.02
N GLY A 70 -14.33 12.68 8.35
CA GLY A 70 -13.56 11.76 9.19
C GLY A 70 -12.05 12.04 9.25
N PRO A 71 -11.27 11.12 9.82
CA PRO A 71 -9.83 11.29 10.01
C PRO A 71 -9.07 11.47 8.69
N ALA A 72 -8.02 12.28 8.74
CA ALA A 72 -7.05 12.44 7.66
C ALA A 72 -5.65 12.12 8.17
N GLU A 73 -4.86 11.48 7.32
CA GLU A 73 -3.45 11.20 7.54
C GLU A 73 -2.60 11.95 6.51
N ALA A 74 -1.60 12.69 6.98
CA ALA A 74 -0.76 13.52 6.11
C ALA A 74 -0.04 12.69 5.03
N THR A 75 0.48 11.53 5.40
CA THR A 75 1.12 10.60 4.45
C THR A 75 0.18 10.18 3.33
N ALA A 76 -1.03 9.76 3.66
CA ALA A 76 -2.05 9.37 2.68
C ALA A 76 -2.39 10.53 1.74
N SER A 77 -2.58 11.74 2.29
CA SER A 77 -2.87 12.93 1.49
C SER A 77 -1.75 13.28 0.49
N ILE A 78 -0.49 13.12 0.91
CA ILE A 78 0.66 13.36 0.04
C ILE A 78 0.74 12.29 -1.06
N VAL A 79 0.59 11.02 -0.70
CA VAL A 79 0.65 9.91 -1.67
C VAL A 79 -0.43 10.08 -2.73
N GLN A 80 -1.69 10.22 -2.34
CA GLN A 80 -2.80 10.36 -3.29
C GLN A 80 -2.64 11.57 -4.21
N ARG A 81 -2.25 12.73 -3.65
CA ARG A 81 -1.97 13.92 -4.46
C ARG A 81 -0.87 13.67 -5.50
N VAL A 82 0.24 13.06 -5.10
CA VAL A 82 1.36 12.78 -6.01
C VAL A 82 0.96 11.78 -7.10
N LEU A 83 0.16 10.76 -6.77
CA LEU A 83 -0.37 9.83 -7.77
C LEU A 83 -1.22 10.52 -8.83
N VAL A 84 -2.10 11.43 -8.41
CA VAL A 84 -2.92 12.24 -9.33
C VAL A 84 -2.05 13.18 -10.17
N GLU A 85 -1.11 13.93 -9.55
CA GLU A 85 -0.18 14.84 -10.24
C GLU A 85 0.69 14.13 -11.29
N LEU A 86 1.00 12.87 -11.08
CA LEU A 86 1.80 12.05 -12.01
C LEU A 86 0.97 11.25 -13.01
N GLY A 87 -0.36 11.25 -12.90
CA GLY A 87 -1.24 10.41 -13.72
C GLY A 87 -1.08 8.91 -13.46
N LEU A 88 -0.68 8.51 -12.24
CA LEU A 88 -0.36 7.12 -11.89
C LEU A 88 -1.42 6.44 -11.00
N ALA A 89 -2.55 7.10 -10.77
CA ALA A 89 -3.56 6.59 -9.84
C ALA A 89 -4.10 5.22 -10.22
N ASP A 90 -4.22 4.93 -11.52
CA ASP A 90 -4.72 3.64 -12.02
C ASP A 90 -3.63 2.61 -12.27
N ASP A 91 -2.38 3.04 -12.41
CA ASP A 91 -1.22 2.16 -12.67
C ASP A 91 -0.58 1.60 -11.40
N ILE A 92 -1.00 2.08 -10.23
CA ILE A 92 -0.40 1.71 -8.94
C ILE A 92 -1.40 1.03 -8.03
N LEU A 93 -1.07 -0.20 -7.62
CA LEU A 93 -1.65 -0.89 -6.47
C LEU A 93 -0.87 -0.48 -5.22
N LEU A 94 -1.56 0.03 -4.22
CA LEU A 94 -0.99 0.39 -2.91
C LEU A 94 -1.11 -0.77 -1.93
N TRP A 95 -0.04 -1.07 -1.20
CA TRP A 95 -0.03 -2.11 -0.19
C TRP A 95 0.91 -1.78 0.98
N ASN A 96 0.93 -2.63 2.01
CA ASN A 96 1.85 -2.54 3.14
C ASN A 96 2.53 -3.89 3.40
N LEU A 97 3.74 -3.89 3.99
CA LEU A 97 4.41 -5.10 4.48
C LEU A 97 3.52 -5.86 5.46
N VAL A 98 2.93 -5.12 6.40
CA VAL A 98 1.96 -5.63 7.36
C VAL A 98 0.59 -5.04 6.99
N PRO A 99 -0.37 -5.85 6.56
CA PRO A 99 -1.66 -5.34 6.10
C PRO A 99 -2.60 -4.90 7.23
N THR A 100 -2.30 -5.27 8.47
CA THR A 100 -3.06 -4.95 9.68
C THR A 100 -2.35 -3.92 10.53
N HIS A 101 -3.06 -3.18 11.39
CA HIS A 101 -2.51 -2.03 12.10
C HIS A 101 -1.65 -2.41 13.33
N PRO A 102 -0.33 -2.13 13.33
CA PRO A 102 0.51 -2.34 14.50
C PRO A 102 0.48 -1.11 15.39
N GLY A 103 -0.34 -1.06 16.38
CA GLY A 103 -0.47 0.09 17.27
C GLY A 103 -1.76 0.05 18.05
N THR A 104 -2.18 1.20 18.52
CA THR A 104 -3.47 1.40 19.19
C THR A 104 -4.41 2.22 18.29
N ASP A 105 -5.61 2.50 18.77
CA ASP A 105 -6.56 3.38 18.10
C ASP A 105 -6.10 4.86 18.01
N SER A 106 -5.07 5.22 18.76
CA SER A 106 -4.53 6.59 18.84
C SER A 106 -3.04 6.71 18.54
N SER A 107 -2.34 5.62 18.25
CA SER A 107 -0.88 5.62 18.02
C SER A 107 -0.43 4.61 16.99
N ASN A 108 0.70 4.92 16.36
CA ASN A 108 1.44 3.99 15.52
C ASN A 108 2.64 3.42 16.29
N ARG A 109 3.01 2.18 16.02
CA ARG A 109 4.32 1.62 16.33
C ARG A 109 4.90 0.95 15.09
N ARG A 110 6.19 0.71 15.12
CA ARG A 110 6.83 -0.13 14.08
C ARG A 110 6.34 -1.57 14.22
N PRO A 111 6.09 -2.26 13.11
CA PRO A 111 5.84 -3.69 13.13
C PRO A 111 7.08 -4.45 13.59
N THR A 112 6.86 -5.55 14.27
CA THR A 112 7.91 -6.50 14.63
C THR A 112 8.32 -7.31 13.41
N ARG A 113 9.49 -7.98 13.48
CA ARG A 113 9.93 -8.90 12.43
C ARG A 113 8.91 -10.01 12.17
N GLY A 114 8.36 -10.62 13.22
CA GLY A 114 7.36 -11.68 13.07
C GLY A 114 6.07 -11.21 12.41
N GLU A 115 5.64 -9.95 12.67
CA GLU A 115 4.48 -9.35 12.00
C GLU A 115 4.74 -9.10 10.50
N ILE A 116 5.96 -8.67 10.16
CA ILE A 116 6.38 -8.53 8.76
C ILE A 116 6.40 -9.90 8.08
N GLU A 117 7.00 -10.92 8.70
CA GLU A 117 7.06 -12.28 8.16
C GLU A 117 5.65 -12.85 7.93
N ALA A 118 4.72 -12.62 8.86
CA ALA A 118 3.32 -13.04 8.74
C ALA A 118 2.55 -12.27 7.63
N GLY A 119 2.92 -11.02 7.33
CA GLY A 119 2.34 -10.23 6.25
C GLY A 119 2.86 -10.60 4.85
N MET A 120 4.05 -11.22 4.78
CA MET A 120 4.73 -11.50 3.50
C MET A 120 3.94 -12.38 2.52
N PRO A 121 3.14 -13.39 2.90
CA PRO A 121 2.34 -14.16 1.96
C PRO A 121 1.41 -13.28 1.12
N PHE A 122 0.68 -12.35 1.75
CA PHE A 122 -0.22 -11.41 1.07
C PHE A 122 0.55 -10.49 0.10
N LEU A 123 1.70 -9.96 0.55
CA LEU A 123 2.54 -9.12 -0.30
C LEU A 123 3.07 -9.89 -1.53
N ARG A 124 3.55 -11.11 -1.34
CA ARG A 124 4.09 -11.93 -2.44
C ARG A 124 3.05 -12.26 -3.50
N GLU A 125 1.82 -12.49 -3.09
CA GLU A 125 0.72 -12.72 -4.02
C GLU A 125 0.46 -11.48 -4.89
N LEU A 126 0.31 -10.32 -4.27
CA LEU A 126 0.10 -9.05 -4.97
C LEU A 126 1.32 -8.60 -5.79
N ALA A 127 2.52 -9.02 -5.43
CA ALA A 127 3.74 -8.69 -6.16
C ALA A 127 3.92 -9.50 -7.47
N ARG A 128 3.15 -10.59 -7.67
CA ARG A 128 3.27 -11.41 -8.87
C ARG A 128 3.00 -10.61 -10.15
N GLY A 129 4.01 -10.52 -10.99
CA GLY A 129 3.92 -9.82 -12.28
C GLY A 129 4.03 -8.30 -12.20
N ARG A 130 4.08 -7.71 -11.00
CA ARG A 130 4.19 -6.27 -10.78
C ARG A 130 5.61 -5.82 -10.53
N TYR A 131 5.88 -4.56 -10.84
CA TYR A 131 7.11 -3.89 -10.43
C TYR A 131 6.92 -3.34 -9.01
N VAL A 132 7.73 -3.82 -8.05
CA VAL A 132 7.58 -3.46 -6.63
C VAL A 132 8.43 -2.23 -6.31
N ILE A 133 7.82 -1.19 -5.75
CA ILE A 133 8.47 0.04 -5.30
C ILE A 133 8.29 0.17 -3.78
N PRO A 134 9.33 0.01 -2.97
CA PRO A 134 9.26 0.21 -1.53
C PRO A 134 9.28 1.69 -1.15
N VAL A 135 8.39 2.08 -0.24
CA VAL A 135 8.30 3.43 0.33
C VAL A 135 8.87 3.45 1.74
N GLY A 136 9.97 4.13 1.92
CA GLY A 136 10.66 4.23 3.20
C GLY A 136 11.67 3.09 3.44
N ARG A 137 12.50 3.28 4.48
CA ARG A 137 13.65 2.41 4.75
C ARG A 137 13.24 1.01 5.14
N ILE A 138 12.17 0.85 5.92
CA ILE A 138 11.72 -0.47 6.41
C ILE A 138 11.19 -1.29 5.24
N ALA A 139 10.32 -0.74 4.40
CA ALA A 139 9.86 -1.45 3.22
C ALA A 139 11.03 -1.83 2.31
N HIS A 140 11.94 -0.91 2.04
CA HIS A 140 13.13 -1.17 1.21
C HIS A 140 14.04 -2.26 1.79
N SER A 141 14.27 -2.29 3.11
CA SER A 141 15.12 -3.34 3.73
C SER A 141 14.52 -4.74 3.64
N VAL A 142 13.20 -4.86 3.45
CA VAL A 142 12.50 -6.15 3.36
C VAL A 142 12.35 -6.63 1.92
N VAL A 143 11.93 -5.74 1.00
CA VAL A 143 11.63 -6.15 -0.37
C VAL A 143 12.75 -5.85 -1.37
N GLY A 144 13.73 -5.02 -0.98
CA GLY A 144 14.80 -4.56 -1.89
C GLY A 144 14.29 -3.65 -3.00
N GLY A 145 15.04 -3.55 -4.08
CA GLY A 145 14.65 -2.76 -5.27
C GLY A 145 14.96 -1.27 -5.15
N GLU A 146 14.24 -0.46 -5.92
CA GLU A 146 14.47 0.99 -6.00
C GLU A 146 13.80 1.73 -4.83
N TYR A 147 14.61 2.41 -4.05
CA TYR A 147 14.16 3.12 -2.85
C TYR A 147 13.42 4.41 -3.16
N VAL A 148 12.21 4.54 -2.64
CA VAL A 148 11.48 5.80 -2.60
C VAL A 148 11.37 6.31 -1.17
N ARG A 149 11.77 7.58 -0.93
CA ARG A 149 11.70 8.19 0.39
C ARG A 149 10.24 8.26 0.87
N HIS A 150 10.02 7.89 2.15
CA HIS A 150 8.71 8.07 2.77
C HIS A 150 8.29 9.55 2.79
N PRO A 151 7.02 9.89 2.47
CA PRO A 151 6.59 11.28 2.34
C PRO A 151 6.51 12.08 3.65
N SER A 152 6.52 11.41 4.82
CA SER A 152 6.52 12.09 6.12
C SER A 152 7.82 12.88 6.38
N HIS A 153 7.78 13.75 7.40
CA HIS A 153 8.94 14.51 7.89
C HIS A 153 9.68 15.26 6.75
N GLY A 154 8.94 16.04 5.97
CA GLY A 154 9.49 16.82 4.86
C GLY A 154 9.85 16.01 3.61
N GLY A 155 9.52 14.73 3.56
CA GLY A 155 9.86 13.83 2.47
C GLY A 155 9.02 13.96 1.19
N ALA A 156 7.96 14.78 1.17
CA ALA A 156 6.98 14.85 0.07
C ALA A 156 7.61 15.10 -1.32
N LYS A 157 8.50 16.08 -1.44
CA LYS A 157 9.18 16.39 -2.70
C LYS A 157 10.09 15.25 -3.17
N ALA A 158 10.82 14.62 -2.24
CA ALA A 158 11.70 13.49 -2.55
C ALA A 158 10.89 12.23 -2.91
N PHE A 159 9.75 11.99 -2.26
CA PHE A 159 8.80 10.95 -2.61
C PHE A 159 8.32 11.12 -4.06
N GLY A 160 7.80 12.31 -4.43
CA GLY A 160 7.29 12.56 -5.78
C GLY A 160 8.37 12.41 -6.87
N ARG A 161 9.59 12.89 -6.61
CA ARG A 161 10.71 12.70 -7.57
C ARG A 161 11.09 11.23 -7.74
N GLY A 162 11.23 10.48 -6.63
CA GLY A 162 11.57 9.07 -6.67
C GLY A 162 10.49 8.25 -7.37
N LEU A 163 9.22 8.48 -7.05
CA LEU A 163 8.12 7.79 -7.68
C LEU A 163 8.06 8.05 -9.19
N ARG A 164 8.22 9.29 -9.63
CA ARG A 164 8.25 9.64 -11.06
C ARG A 164 9.35 8.89 -11.82
N LEU A 165 10.55 8.82 -11.24
CA LEU A 165 11.69 8.14 -11.85
C LEU A 165 11.41 6.63 -12.01
N HIS A 166 11.01 5.97 -10.92
CA HIS A 166 10.88 4.51 -10.92
C HIS A 166 9.60 4.02 -11.61
N ALA A 167 8.53 4.83 -11.63
CA ALA A 167 7.33 4.50 -12.39
C ALA A 167 7.56 4.53 -13.91
N ALA A 168 8.36 5.47 -14.41
CA ALA A 168 8.74 5.49 -15.83
C ALA A 168 9.50 4.21 -16.24
N ASP A 169 10.44 3.76 -15.41
CA ASP A 169 11.18 2.51 -15.64
C ASP A 169 10.24 1.27 -15.59
N ALA A 170 9.26 1.28 -14.68
CA ALA A 170 8.28 0.21 -14.57
C ALA A 170 7.41 0.08 -15.81
N CYS A 171 6.89 1.18 -16.33
CA CYS A 171 6.08 1.20 -17.56
C CYS A 171 6.86 0.63 -18.75
N HIS A 172 8.09 1.06 -18.97
CA HIS A 172 8.94 0.52 -20.03
C HIS A 172 9.22 -0.98 -19.91
N ARG A 173 9.44 -1.49 -18.70
CA ARG A 173 9.65 -2.93 -18.46
C ARG A 173 8.39 -3.75 -18.72
N THR A 174 7.22 -3.24 -18.36
CA THR A 174 5.92 -3.91 -18.55
C THR A 174 5.56 -3.99 -20.03
N GLU A 175 5.76 -2.92 -20.81
CA GLU A 175 5.56 -2.92 -22.25
C GLU A 175 6.46 -3.93 -22.98
N ARG A 176 7.74 -4.00 -22.60
CA ARG A 176 8.68 -4.97 -23.16
C ARG A 176 8.25 -6.43 -22.86
N ARG A 177 7.69 -6.70 -21.66
CA ARG A 177 7.16 -8.02 -21.31
C ARG A 177 5.89 -8.37 -22.11
N ARG A 178 4.96 -7.43 -22.29
CA ARG A 178 3.75 -7.61 -23.09
C ARG A 178 4.11 -7.92 -24.56
N LYS A 179 5.02 -7.16 -25.17
CA LYS A 179 5.51 -7.41 -26.55
C LYS A 179 6.17 -8.78 -26.73
N ARG A 180 6.92 -9.27 -25.72
CA ARG A 180 7.53 -10.62 -25.78
C ARG A 180 6.52 -11.77 -25.63
N ARG A 181 5.37 -11.55 -24.99
CA ARG A 181 4.30 -12.55 -24.85
C ARG A 181 3.38 -12.62 -26.07
N SER A 182 3.22 -11.55 -26.82
CA SER A 182 2.40 -11.50 -28.04
C SER A 182 3.10 -12.07 -29.28
N VAL A 183 4.40 -12.41 -29.21
CA VAL A 183 5.23 -12.97 -30.30
C VAL A 183 5.45 -14.50 -30.11
N ARG A 184 4.86 -15.09 -29.08
CA ARG A 184 4.83 -16.55 -28.87
C ARG A 184 3.42 -17.10 -28.99
#